data_ffa40880f95e35c4e6db0ff7f6f58e37
#
_entry.id   ffa40880f95e35c4e6db0ff7f6f58e37
#
_cell.length_a   1.000
_cell.length_b   1.000
_cell.length_c   1.000
_cell.angle_alpha   90.00
_cell.angle_beta   90.00
_cell.angle_gamma   90.00
#
_symmetry.space_group_name_H-M   'P 1'
#
loop_
_entity.id
_entity.type
_entity.pdbx_description
1 polymer ?
#
loop_
_entity_poly.entity_id
_entity_poly.type
_entity_poly.pdbx_seq_one_letter_code
_entity_poly.pdbx_strand_id
1 'polypeptide(L)'
;ALGEIAFGRLFGLEVEMIQKPDGDDGVDFILDGRSIDVKTSEAPFPKLISLKSKIKADIYVLAHTKNNKVAFLGWIRKQNFIDKHQTLIGVEGSPWYVTNEMLNPITTL
;
A
#
# COMPACT_ATOMS: atom_id res chain seq x y z
N ALA A 1 1.79 -5.99 -10.07
CA ALA A 1 1.69 -4.56 -10.35
C ALA A 1 3.05 -3.88 -10.32
N LEU A 2 3.19 -2.77 -11.03
CA LEU A 2 4.47 -2.05 -11.13
C LEU A 2 5.00 -1.58 -9.77
N GLY A 3 4.10 -1.16 -8.88
CA GLY A 3 4.49 -0.69 -7.55
C GLY A 3 5.15 -1.78 -6.71
N GLU A 4 4.63 -3.00 -6.75
CA GLU A 4 5.18 -4.14 -6.04
C GLU A 4 6.56 -4.52 -6.57
N ILE A 5 6.71 -4.57 -7.89
CA ILE A 5 7.99 -4.89 -8.54
C ILE A 5 9.04 -3.84 -8.17
N ALA A 6 8.70 -2.56 -8.26
CA ALA A 6 9.61 -1.47 -7.92
C ALA A 6 9.99 -1.48 -6.45
N PHE A 7 9.04 -1.77 -5.56
CA PHE A 7 9.32 -1.88 -4.13
C PHE A 7 10.29 -3.04 -3.85
N GLY A 8 10.05 -4.20 -4.45
CA GLY A 8 10.94 -5.34 -4.31
C GLY A 8 12.37 -5.02 -4.75
N ARG A 9 12.53 -4.30 -5.86
CA ARG A 9 13.84 -3.87 -6.35
C ARG A 9 14.52 -2.87 -5.42
N LEU A 10 13.76 -1.91 -4.89
CA LEU A 10 14.28 -0.87 -4.00
C LEU A 10 14.84 -1.47 -2.71
N PHE A 11 14.18 -2.48 -2.16
CA PHE A 11 14.57 -3.11 -0.89
C PHE A 11 15.29 -4.44 -1.07
N GLY A 12 15.59 -4.85 -2.31
CA GLY A 12 16.26 -6.13 -2.59
C GLY A 12 15.43 -7.35 -2.21
N LEU A 13 14.11 -7.23 -2.26
CA LEU A 13 13.18 -8.30 -1.91
C LEU A 13 12.75 -9.05 -3.16
N GLU A 14 12.51 -10.36 -3.03
CA GLU A 14 11.86 -11.11 -4.09
C GLU A 14 10.36 -10.83 -4.07
N VAL A 15 9.82 -10.53 -5.25
CA VAL A 15 8.37 -10.45 -5.42
C VAL A 15 7.83 -11.86 -5.28
N GLU A 16 6.93 -12.10 -4.33
CA GLU A 16 6.24 -13.36 -4.26
C GLU A 16 5.37 -13.52 -5.51
N MET A 17 5.85 -14.33 -6.42
CA MET A 17 5.14 -14.64 -7.66
C MET A 17 3.99 -15.62 -7.45
N ILE A 18 3.82 -16.12 -6.24
CA ILE A 18 2.74 -17.04 -5.91
C ILE A 18 1.47 -16.23 -5.75
N GLN A 19 0.72 -16.11 -6.82
CA GLN A 19 -0.64 -15.63 -6.74
C GLN A 19 -1.45 -16.68 -6.01
N LYS A 20 -1.91 -16.34 -4.83
CA LYS A 20 -2.86 -17.21 -4.13
C LYS A 20 -4.18 -17.21 -4.89
N PRO A 21 -4.82 -18.39 -5.05
CA PRO A 21 -6.03 -18.53 -5.88
C PRO A 21 -7.19 -17.63 -5.47
N ASP A 22 -7.27 -17.23 -4.22
CA ASP A 22 -8.28 -16.32 -3.69
C ASP A 22 -7.83 -14.85 -3.71
N GLY A 23 -6.69 -14.60 -4.33
CA GLY A 23 -6.32 -13.29 -4.85
C GLY A 23 -5.72 -12.34 -3.86
N ASP A 24 -5.81 -12.55 -2.55
CA ASP A 24 -5.26 -11.51 -1.69
C ASP A 24 -5.38 -11.83 -0.21
N ASP A 25 -4.27 -12.14 0.41
CA ASP A 25 -4.18 -12.12 1.86
C ASP A 25 -3.71 -10.74 2.39
N GLY A 26 -3.56 -9.76 1.49
CA GLY A 26 -3.17 -8.41 1.86
C GLY A 26 -1.70 -8.25 2.23
N VAL A 27 -0.85 -9.20 1.82
CA VAL A 27 0.59 -9.16 2.11
C VAL A 27 1.39 -9.41 0.85
N ASP A 28 2.18 -8.42 0.43
CA ASP A 28 3.06 -8.53 -0.73
C ASP A 28 4.48 -8.92 -0.35
N PHE A 29 4.97 -8.45 0.79
CA PHE A 29 6.35 -8.66 1.23
C PHE A 29 6.44 -8.85 2.73
N ILE A 30 7.55 -9.47 3.17
CA ILE A 30 7.97 -9.46 4.57
C ILE A 30 9.34 -8.76 4.64
N LEU A 31 9.42 -7.71 5.44
CA LEU A 31 10.64 -6.94 5.66
C LEU A 31 10.88 -6.82 7.16
N ASP A 32 12.01 -7.36 7.63
CA ASP A 32 12.36 -7.36 9.07
C ASP A 32 11.24 -7.90 9.96
N GLY A 33 10.57 -8.97 9.52
CA GLY A 33 9.49 -9.62 10.25
C GLY A 33 8.14 -8.91 10.18
N ARG A 34 8.03 -7.80 9.43
CA ARG A 34 6.79 -7.08 9.26
C ARG A 34 6.20 -7.34 7.88
N SER A 35 4.90 -7.56 7.84
CA SER A 35 4.19 -7.73 6.57
C SER A 35 3.91 -6.38 5.93
N ILE A 36 4.12 -6.30 4.60
CA ILE A 36 3.98 -5.06 3.84
C ILE A 36 3.01 -5.29 2.69
N ASP A 37 2.06 -4.38 2.54
CA ASP A 37 1.15 -4.32 1.39
C ASP A 37 1.44 -3.03 0.61
N VAL A 38 1.80 -3.17 -0.67
CA VAL A 38 2.05 -2.03 -1.55
C VAL A 38 0.79 -1.74 -2.35
N LYS A 39 0.22 -0.57 -2.14
CA LYS A 39 -0.93 -0.08 -2.89
C LYS A 39 -0.45 0.89 -3.96
N THR A 40 -0.90 0.68 -5.19
CA THR A 40 -0.52 1.49 -6.34
C THR A 40 -1.70 2.35 -6.80
N SER A 41 -1.45 3.61 -7.09
CA SER A 41 -2.43 4.54 -7.62
C SER A 41 -1.89 5.25 -8.85
N GLU A 42 -2.77 5.44 -9.85
CA GLU A 42 -2.49 6.24 -11.04
C GLU A 42 -3.19 7.61 -10.98
N ALA A 43 -3.96 7.86 -9.93
CA ALA A 43 -4.73 9.08 -9.79
C ALA A 43 -3.84 10.32 -9.65
N PRO A 44 -4.28 11.50 -10.14
CA PRO A 44 -3.51 12.75 -9.99
C PRO A 44 -3.26 13.14 -8.52
N PHE A 45 -4.20 12.80 -7.64
CA PHE A 45 -4.10 13.03 -6.20
C PHE A 45 -4.21 11.68 -5.49
N PRO A 46 -3.11 10.92 -5.44
CA PRO A 46 -3.16 9.55 -4.94
C PRO A 46 -3.48 9.48 -3.45
N LYS A 47 -4.26 8.47 -3.10
CA LYS A 47 -4.61 8.17 -1.71
C LYS A 47 -4.34 6.70 -1.45
N LEU A 48 -3.96 6.37 -0.23
CA LEU A 48 -3.88 5.00 0.23
C LEU A 48 -5.30 4.54 0.60
N ILE A 49 -5.87 3.64 -0.20
CA ILE A 49 -7.27 3.21 -0.07
C ILE A 49 -7.31 1.71 0.20
N SER A 50 -8.10 1.30 1.18
CA SER A 50 -8.34 -0.11 1.45
C SER A 50 -9.73 -0.35 2.04
N LEU A 51 -10.34 -1.47 1.67
CA LEU A 51 -11.52 -1.95 2.38
C LEU A 51 -11.13 -2.37 3.80
N LYS A 52 -11.98 -2.07 4.78
CA LYS A 52 -11.77 -2.42 6.19
C LYS A 52 -11.42 -3.89 6.36
N SER A 53 -12.11 -4.77 5.67
CA SER A 53 -11.91 -6.22 5.75
C SER A 53 -10.57 -6.70 5.21
N LYS A 54 -9.86 -5.87 4.47
CA LYS A 54 -8.57 -6.20 3.85
C LYS A 54 -7.38 -5.55 4.54
N ILE A 55 -7.58 -4.91 5.67
CA ILE A 55 -6.50 -4.26 6.44
C ILE A 55 -5.86 -5.33 7.34
N LYS A 56 -4.86 -6.04 6.80
CA LYS A 56 -4.20 -7.16 7.48
C LYS A 56 -2.69 -7.01 7.61
N ALA A 57 -2.05 -6.28 6.69
CA ALA A 57 -0.61 -6.07 6.72
C ALA A 57 -0.21 -5.15 7.88
N ASP A 58 1.02 -5.31 8.37
CA ASP A 58 1.57 -4.46 9.42
C ASP A 58 1.87 -3.05 8.90
N ILE A 59 2.29 -2.95 7.64
CA ILE A 59 2.73 -1.73 7.00
C ILE A 59 2.09 -1.62 5.62
N TYR A 60 1.65 -0.41 5.28
CA TYR A 60 1.12 -0.07 3.96
C TYR A 60 2.03 0.95 3.30
N VAL A 61 2.34 0.73 2.02
CA VAL A 61 3.14 1.62 1.20
C VAL A 61 2.27 2.12 0.05
N LEU A 62 2.29 3.43 -0.19
CA LEU A 62 1.62 4.03 -1.34
C LEU A 62 2.63 4.29 -2.44
N ALA A 63 2.41 3.67 -3.58
CA ALA A 63 3.15 3.90 -4.81
C ALA A 63 2.28 4.66 -5.80
N HIS A 64 2.86 5.61 -6.50
CA HIS A 64 2.20 6.36 -7.57
C HIS A 64 2.87 6.03 -8.90
N THR A 65 2.08 5.64 -9.89
CA THR A 65 2.60 5.32 -11.22
C THR A 65 2.11 6.35 -12.23
N LYS A 66 3.03 6.80 -13.07
CA LYS A 66 2.77 7.70 -14.18
C LYS A 66 3.79 7.46 -15.29
N ASN A 67 3.31 7.23 -16.51
CA ASN A 67 4.18 7.02 -17.68
C ASN A 67 5.23 5.91 -17.44
N ASN A 68 4.80 4.78 -16.85
CA ASN A 68 5.66 3.64 -16.51
C ASN A 68 6.75 3.95 -15.47
N LYS A 69 6.64 5.07 -14.78
CA LYS A 69 7.51 5.41 -13.65
C LYS A 69 6.76 5.21 -12.34
N VAL A 70 7.49 4.75 -11.33
CA VAL A 70 6.95 4.51 -10.00
C VAL A 70 7.62 5.44 -9.01
N ALA A 71 6.81 6.17 -8.24
CA ALA A 71 7.29 6.98 -7.12
C ALA A 71 6.64 6.43 -5.83
N PHE A 72 7.43 6.26 -4.78
CA PHE A 72 6.91 5.88 -3.47
C PHE A 72 6.61 7.14 -2.68
N LEU A 73 5.33 7.34 -2.35
CA LEU A 73 4.88 8.53 -1.66
C LEU A 73 5.06 8.43 -0.15
N GLY A 74 5.15 7.21 0.36
CA GLY A 74 5.40 7.02 1.77
C GLY A 74 4.78 5.72 2.31
N TRP A 75 4.84 5.56 3.61
CA TRP A 75 4.34 4.37 4.31
C TRP A 75 3.63 4.74 5.59
N ILE A 76 2.78 3.83 6.06
CA ILE A 76 2.04 4.01 7.32
C ILE A 76 1.85 2.64 7.98
N ARG A 77 1.91 2.62 9.31
CA ARG A 77 1.61 1.41 10.08
C ARG A 77 0.10 1.18 10.11
N LYS A 78 -0.29 -0.09 10.17
CA LYS A 78 -1.70 -0.49 10.24
C LYS A 78 -2.47 0.29 11.29
N GLN A 79 -1.96 0.39 12.51
CA GLN A 79 -2.67 1.08 13.59
C GLN A 79 -2.87 2.56 13.29
N ASN A 80 -1.87 3.22 12.72
CA ASN A 80 -1.98 4.63 12.35
C ASN A 80 -2.96 4.84 11.20
N PHE A 81 -3.02 3.90 10.25
CA PHE A 81 -4.03 3.91 9.20
C PHE A 81 -5.43 3.84 9.78
N ILE A 82 -5.65 2.92 10.71
CA ILE A 82 -6.94 2.75 11.39
C ILE A 82 -7.32 4.02 12.17
N ASP A 83 -6.36 4.60 12.89
CA ASP A 83 -6.60 5.77 13.73
C ASP A 83 -6.88 7.04 12.93
N LYS A 84 -6.27 7.17 11.75
CA LYS A 84 -6.33 8.40 10.95
C LYS A 84 -7.19 8.29 9.70
N HIS A 85 -7.80 7.14 9.44
CA HIS A 85 -8.55 6.93 8.22
C HIS A 85 -9.75 7.88 8.09
N GLN A 86 -10.05 8.20 6.83
CA GLN A 86 -11.31 8.80 6.41
C GLN A 86 -12.07 7.78 5.57
N THR A 87 -13.37 7.94 5.46
CA THR A 87 -14.22 7.01 4.71
C THR A 87 -14.60 7.64 3.37
N LEU A 88 -14.42 6.87 2.28
CA LEU A 88 -14.91 7.27 0.95
C LEU A 88 -16.41 7.01 0.87
N ILE A 89 -17.19 8.07 1.01
CA ILE A 89 -18.65 8.01 0.92
C ILE A 89 -19.05 7.92 -0.55
N GLY A 90 -20.05 7.09 -0.84
CA GLY A 90 -20.56 6.91 -2.20
C GLY A 90 -19.80 5.89 -3.05
N VAL A 91 -18.78 5.25 -2.51
CA VAL A 91 -18.05 4.15 -3.12
C VAL A 91 -18.50 2.84 -2.48
N GLU A 92 -18.69 1.79 -3.29
CA GLU A 92 -19.11 0.49 -2.79
C GLU A 92 -18.17 -0.02 -1.70
N GLY A 93 -18.74 -0.51 -0.59
CA GLY A 93 -17.99 -1.01 0.55
C GLY A 93 -17.42 0.07 1.44
N SER A 94 -17.67 1.35 1.14
CA SER A 94 -17.19 2.51 1.92
C SER A 94 -15.74 2.35 2.36
N PRO A 95 -14.78 2.25 1.43
CA PRO A 95 -13.39 2.00 1.78
C PRO A 95 -12.79 3.12 2.63
N TRP A 96 -11.78 2.77 3.41
CA TRP A 96 -11.01 3.71 4.21
C TRP A 96 -9.82 4.23 3.43
N TYR A 97 -9.44 5.48 3.67
CA TYR A 97 -8.28 6.07 3.04
C TYR A 97 -7.52 7.03 3.95
N VAL A 98 -6.25 7.23 3.64
CA VAL A 98 -5.45 8.34 4.15
C VAL A 98 -4.81 9.07 2.98
N THR A 99 -4.56 10.37 3.15
CA THR A 99 -3.86 11.17 2.16
C THR A 99 -2.35 11.02 2.30
N ASN A 100 -1.60 11.37 1.25
CA ASN A 100 -0.13 11.20 1.27
C ASN A 100 0.56 12.05 2.35
N GLU A 101 -0.05 13.12 2.81
CA GLU A 101 0.48 13.97 3.88
C GLU A 101 0.59 13.23 5.21
N MET A 102 -0.20 12.19 5.40
CA MET A 102 -0.22 11.38 6.62
C MET A 102 0.80 10.25 6.59
N LEU A 103 1.51 10.08 5.48
CA LEU A 103 2.47 8.99 5.31
C LEU A 103 3.85 9.41 5.81
N ASN A 104 4.59 8.44 6.33
CA ASN A 104 6.00 8.63 6.67
C ASN A 104 6.85 8.58 5.39
N PRO A 105 7.98 9.31 5.34
CA PRO A 105 8.87 9.23 4.18
C PRO A 105 9.36 7.81 3.91
N ILE A 106 9.36 7.41 2.65
CA ILE A 106 9.77 6.04 2.28
C ILE A 106 11.21 5.73 2.71
N THR A 107 12.04 6.74 2.78
CA THR A 107 13.44 6.59 3.24
C THR A 107 13.56 6.20 4.71
N THR A 108 12.48 6.30 5.47
CA THR A 108 12.45 5.93 6.90
C THR A 108 11.91 4.51 7.13
N LEU A 109 11.53 3.81 6.08
CA LEU A 109 11.00 2.46 6.19
C LEU A 109 12.10 1.43 6.49
#